data_3091edff393a201642679e5e1bcfc7f9
#
_entry.id   3091edff393a201642679e5e1bcfc7f9
#
_cell.length_a   1.000
_cell.length_b   1.000
_cell.length_c   1.000
_cell.angle_alpha   90.00
_cell.angle_beta   90.00
_cell.angle_gamma   90.00
#
_symmetry.space_group_name_H-M   'P 1'
#
loop_
_entity.id
_entity.type
_entity.pdbx_description
1 polymer ?
#
loop_
_entity_poly.entity_id
_entity_poly.type
_entity_poly.pdbx_seq_one_letter_code
_entity_poly.pdbx_strand_id
1 'polypeptide(L)'
;MTTMPRRVFFLLLFVVCVSLAADGAVDLKESCSTTRYPELCVSVLSANPASKMADTRGLALIAIRTAAKMAKEANKAVHDELEANSDEKTRYSFGRGNAKDTQARRDYDCFLDYCMHPIQAAKEALYGRDDDEMYKSARYYFQADYGRWDWNCERCHIPGTPKLPNIISKGSDFDKFMKVTSKLVMQVPGGDIPPPPPNEFANGTS
;
A
#
# COMPACT_ATOMS: atom_id res chain seq x y z
N MET A 1 5.48 -37.41 48.70
CA MET A 1 5.69 -36.84 47.35
C MET A 1 4.57 -37.32 46.44
N THR A 2 3.58 -36.52 46.16
CA THR A 2 2.41 -36.86 45.35
C THR A 2 2.79 -36.64 43.87
N THR A 3 2.95 -37.76 43.14
CA THR A 3 3.18 -37.72 41.70
C THR A 3 1.92 -37.25 40.98
N MET A 4 1.97 -36.06 40.41
CA MET A 4 0.88 -35.52 39.62
C MET A 4 0.62 -36.40 38.39
N PRO A 5 -0.60 -36.79 38.09
CA PRO A 5 -0.89 -37.68 36.96
C PRO A 5 -0.53 -36.97 35.65
N ARG A 6 0.19 -37.66 34.79
CA ARG A 6 0.77 -37.19 33.51
C ARG A 6 -0.24 -36.45 32.64
N ARG A 7 -1.52 -36.81 32.70
CA ARG A 7 -2.61 -36.14 31.97
C ARG A 7 -2.90 -34.71 32.47
N VAL A 8 -2.77 -34.47 33.77
CA VAL A 8 -2.99 -33.15 34.38
C VAL A 8 -1.84 -32.20 34.03
N PHE A 9 -0.61 -32.72 33.95
CA PHE A 9 0.56 -31.97 33.53
C PHE A 9 0.45 -31.48 32.08
N PHE A 10 -0.01 -32.36 31.16
CA PHE A 10 -0.24 -31.96 29.74
C PHE A 10 -1.36 -30.95 29.59
N LEU A 11 -2.46 -31.06 30.36
CA LEU A 11 -3.54 -30.10 30.33
C LEU A 11 -3.12 -28.74 30.86
N LEU A 12 -2.32 -28.68 31.92
CA LEU A 12 -1.77 -27.43 32.45
C LEU A 12 -0.79 -26.79 31.46
N LEU A 13 0.09 -27.58 30.84
CA LEU A 13 0.98 -27.06 29.78
C LEU A 13 0.21 -26.52 28.57
N PHE A 14 -0.87 -27.19 28.17
CA PHE A 14 -1.71 -26.73 27.05
C PHE A 14 -2.44 -25.43 27.39
N VAL A 15 -2.98 -25.32 28.62
CA VAL A 15 -3.62 -24.07 29.08
C VAL A 15 -2.64 -22.93 29.18
N VAL A 16 -1.42 -23.15 29.68
CA VAL A 16 -0.37 -22.13 29.76
C VAL A 16 0.09 -21.70 28.37
N CYS A 17 0.28 -22.64 27.42
CA CYS A 17 0.64 -22.29 26.04
C CYS A 17 -0.44 -21.46 25.32
N VAL A 18 -1.71 -21.79 25.56
CA VAL A 18 -2.83 -21.03 24.94
C VAL A 18 -2.94 -19.63 25.55
N SER A 19 -2.68 -19.49 26.84
CA SER A 19 -2.69 -18.17 27.52
C SER A 19 -1.55 -17.27 27.09
N LEU A 20 -0.36 -17.82 26.80
CA LEU A 20 0.81 -17.05 26.33
C LEU A 20 0.67 -16.60 24.87
N ALA A 21 -0.16 -17.25 24.07
CA ALA A 21 -0.39 -16.86 22.68
C ALA A 21 -1.41 -15.71 22.52
N ALA A 22 -2.16 -15.39 23.58
CA ALA A 22 -3.20 -14.36 23.52
C ALA A 22 -2.73 -12.93 23.87
N ASP A 23 -1.54 -12.79 24.48
CA ASP A 23 -1.05 -11.48 24.98
C ASP A 23 -0.51 -10.51 23.92
N GLY A 24 -0.57 -10.86 22.62
CA GLY A 24 -0.02 -10.03 21.55
C GLY A 24 -1.02 -9.56 20.51
N ALA A 25 -2.20 -10.20 20.41
CA ALA A 25 -3.18 -9.85 19.39
C ALA A 25 -3.88 -8.53 19.71
N VAL A 26 -3.93 -7.61 18.74
CA VAL A 26 -4.63 -6.33 18.89
C VAL A 26 -6.05 -6.43 18.35
N ASP A 27 -6.97 -5.63 18.92
CA ASP A 27 -8.32 -5.52 18.38
C ASP A 27 -8.25 -4.75 17.04
N LEU A 28 -8.64 -5.44 15.97
CA LEU A 28 -8.67 -4.87 14.62
C LEU A 28 -9.55 -3.62 14.54
N LYS A 29 -10.72 -3.62 15.21
CA LYS A 29 -11.62 -2.48 15.18
C LYS A 29 -11.02 -1.28 15.92
N GLU A 30 -10.38 -1.51 17.05
CA GLU A 30 -9.69 -0.49 17.81
C GLU A 30 -8.54 0.11 17.00
N SER A 31 -7.68 -0.73 16.43
CA SER A 31 -6.58 -0.28 15.56
C SER A 31 -7.07 0.52 14.36
N CYS A 32 -8.15 0.09 13.71
CA CYS A 32 -8.74 0.77 12.57
C CYS A 32 -9.47 2.07 12.96
N SER A 33 -10.00 2.20 14.18
CA SER A 33 -10.79 3.37 14.61
C SER A 33 -10.00 4.67 14.52
N THR A 34 -8.69 4.61 14.67
CA THR A 34 -7.80 5.77 14.61
C THR A 34 -7.39 6.16 13.18
N THR A 35 -7.76 5.37 12.17
CA THR A 35 -7.46 5.64 10.77
C THR A 35 -8.45 6.64 10.16
N ARG A 36 -8.10 7.26 9.04
CA ARG A 36 -9.00 8.17 8.31
C ARG A 36 -10.21 7.46 7.70
N TYR A 37 -10.12 6.16 7.45
CA TYR A 37 -11.16 5.33 6.82
C TYR A 37 -11.37 4.03 7.63
N PRO A 38 -12.01 4.10 8.82
CA PRO A 38 -12.13 2.96 9.72
C PRO A 38 -12.86 1.78 9.11
N GLU A 39 -13.97 2.04 8.41
CA GLU A 39 -14.78 0.99 7.78
C GLU A 39 -14.02 0.27 6.66
N LEU A 40 -13.31 1.01 5.82
CA LEU A 40 -12.43 0.44 4.80
C LEU A 40 -11.33 -0.40 5.43
N CYS A 41 -10.68 0.10 6.48
CA CYS A 41 -9.64 -0.61 7.23
C CYS A 41 -10.16 -1.96 7.73
N VAL A 42 -11.28 -1.98 8.45
CA VAL A 42 -11.88 -3.22 8.96
C VAL A 42 -12.29 -4.15 7.82
N SER A 43 -12.98 -3.63 6.81
CA SER A 43 -13.47 -4.42 5.67
C SER A 43 -12.32 -5.13 4.95
N VAL A 44 -11.26 -4.40 4.63
CA VAL A 44 -10.11 -4.93 3.85
C VAL A 44 -9.28 -5.88 4.69
N LEU A 45 -8.94 -5.52 5.93
CA LEU A 45 -8.04 -6.34 6.75
C LEU A 45 -8.73 -7.58 7.34
N SER A 46 -10.04 -7.53 7.61
CA SER A 46 -10.79 -8.71 8.08
C SER A 46 -10.86 -9.84 7.04
N ALA A 47 -10.67 -9.52 5.76
CA ALA A 47 -10.57 -10.53 4.70
C ALA A 47 -9.32 -11.41 4.83
N ASN A 48 -8.29 -10.96 5.57
CA ASN A 48 -7.12 -11.78 5.86
C ASN A 48 -7.28 -12.46 7.24
N PRO A 49 -7.38 -13.79 7.31
CA PRO A 49 -7.55 -14.51 8.58
C PRO A 49 -6.46 -14.22 9.62
N ALA A 50 -5.21 -13.97 9.16
CA ALA A 50 -4.09 -13.64 10.04
C ALA A 50 -4.28 -12.35 10.83
N SER A 51 -5.13 -11.44 10.39
CA SER A 51 -5.43 -10.19 11.11
C SER A 51 -6.04 -10.40 12.50
N LYS A 52 -6.69 -11.55 12.73
CA LYS A 52 -7.31 -11.88 14.02
C LYS A 52 -6.30 -12.19 15.13
N MET A 53 -5.10 -12.59 14.74
CA MET A 53 -4.05 -13.03 15.66
C MET A 53 -2.81 -12.13 15.57
N ALA A 54 -2.87 -11.06 14.79
CA ALA A 54 -1.75 -10.16 14.57
C ALA A 54 -1.58 -9.21 15.76
N ASP A 55 -0.33 -8.99 16.15
CA ASP A 55 0.05 -7.85 16.96
C ASP A 55 0.07 -6.57 16.10
N THR A 56 0.39 -5.44 16.71
CA THR A 56 0.41 -4.14 16.02
C THR A 56 1.33 -4.16 14.79
N ARG A 57 2.50 -4.79 14.88
CA ARG A 57 3.45 -4.89 13.77
C ARG A 57 2.95 -5.85 12.69
N GLY A 58 2.41 -7.00 13.08
CA GLY A 58 1.81 -7.96 12.17
C GLY A 58 0.65 -7.36 11.39
N LEU A 59 -0.20 -6.57 12.04
CA LEU A 59 -1.30 -5.87 11.38
C LEU A 59 -0.80 -4.83 10.37
N ALA A 60 0.26 -4.07 10.73
CA ALA A 60 0.90 -3.15 9.80
C ALA A 60 1.49 -3.88 8.58
N LEU A 61 2.14 -5.03 8.77
CA LEU A 61 2.67 -5.85 7.67
C LEU A 61 1.56 -6.39 6.75
N ILE A 62 0.44 -6.83 7.32
CA ILE A 62 -0.73 -7.24 6.53
C ILE A 62 -1.25 -6.07 5.70
N ALA A 63 -1.34 -4.88 6.29
CA ALA A 63 -1.76 -3.66 5.58
C ALA A 63 -0.78 -3.30 4.44
N ILE A 64 0.53 -3.35 4.68
CA ILE A 64 1.57 -3.10 3.66
C ILE A 64 1.41 -4.06 2.47
N ARG A 65 1.29 -5.38 2.74
CA ARG A 65 1.12 -6.38 1.67
C ARG A 65 -0.16 -6.15 0.88
N THR A 66 -1.23 -5.79 1.57
CA THR A 66 -2.51 -5.48 0.93
C THR A 66 -2.41 -4.23 0.06
N ALA A 67 -1.78 -3.17 0.56
CA ALA A 67 -1.52 -1.95 -0.21
C ALA A 67 -0.64 -2.21 -1.44
N ALA A 68 0.41 -3.04 -1.30
CA ALA A 68 1.26 -3.46 -2.42
C ALA A 68 0.48 -4.23 -3.50
N LYS A 69 -0.49 -5.07 -3.10
CA LYS A 69 -1.39 -5.74 -4.04
C LYS A 69 -2.29 -4.73 -4.74
N MET A 70 -2.89 -3.81 -4.01
CA MET A 70 -3.75 -2.76 -4.58
C MET A 70 -2.96 -1.85 -5.54
N ALA A 71 -1.70 -1.53 -5.23
CA ALA A 71 -0.82 -0.79 -6.14
C ALA A 71 -0.60 -1.53 -7.47
N LYS A 72 -0.39 -2.86 -7.42
CA LYS A 72 -0.28 -3.69 -8.64
C LYS A 72 -1.57 -3.68 -9.45
N GLU A 73 -2.71 -3.80 -8.79
CA GLU A 73 -4.02 -3.77 -9.44
C GLU A 73 -4.32 -2.40 -10.07
N ALA A 74 -4.00 -1.31 -9.37
CA ALA A 74 -4.14 0.03 -9.89
C ALA A 74 -3.20 0.26 -11.10
N ASN A 75 -1.94 -0.16 -11.00
CA ASN A 75 -0.99 -0.08 -12.11
C ASN A 75 -1.45 -0.89 -13.33
N LYS A 76 -2.00 -2.11 -13.10
CA LYS A 76 -2.58 -2.92 -14.18
C LYS A 76 -3.76 -2.21 -14.82
N ALA A 77 -4.68 -1.64 -14.04
CA ALA A 77 -5.82 -0.91 -14.56
C ALA A 77 -5.41 0.28 -15.45
N VAL A 78 -4.31 0.96 -15.08
CA VAL A 78 -3.73 2.02 -15.91
C VAL A 78 -3.30 1.47 -17.28
N HIS A 79 -2.56 0.37 -17.30
CA HIS A 79 -2.08 -0.24 -18.57
C HIS A 79 -3.25 -0.74 -19.42
N ASP A 80 -4.17 -1.50 -18.83
CA ASP A 80 -5.31 -2.07 -19.53
C ASP A 80 -6.20 -0.97 -20.16
N GLU A 81 -6.42 0.12 -19.43
CA GLU A 81 -7.29 1.21 -19.89
C GLU A 81 -6.61 2.09 -20.93
N LEU A 82 -5.30 2.31 -20.81
CA LEU A 82 -4.51 2.99 -21.83
C LEU A 82 -4.42 2.16 -23.12
N GLU A 83 -4.28 0.84 -23.01
CA GLU A 83 -4.24 -0.06 -24.17
C GLU A 83 -5.61 -0.12 -24.86
N ALA A 84 -6.69 -0.24 -24.09
CA ALA A 84 -8.06 -0.27 -24.63
C ALA A 84 -8.47 1.02 -25.35
N ASN A 85 -7.93 2.16 -24.91
CA ASN A 85 -8.21 3.48 -25.49
C ASN A 85 -7.13 3.91 -26.49
N SER A 86 -6.23 3.01 -26.89
CA SER A 86 -5.13 3.27 -27.82
C SER A 86 -5.57 3.27 -29.29
N ASP A 87 -6.65 3.98 -29.62
CA ASP A 87 -6.85 4.37 -31.01
C ASP A 87 -5.70 5.31 -31.45
N GLU A 88 -5.46 5.38 -32.75
CA GLU A 88 -4.32 6.11 -33.31
C GLU A 88 -4.25 7.58 -32.86
N LYS A 89 -5.39 8.17 -32.51
CA LYS A 89 -5.56 9.54 -32.05
C LYS A 89 -5.16 9.70 -30.58
N THR A 90 -5.49 8.72 -29.74
CA THR A 90 -5.16 8.69 -28.31
C THR A 90 -3.69 8.29 -28.09
N ARG A 91 -3.11 7.43 -28.93
CA ARG A 91 -1.67 7.16 -28.96
C ARG A 91 -0.84 8.41 -29.19
N TYR A 92 -1.27 9.33 -30.03
CA TYR A 92 -0.63 10.62 -30.24
C TYR A 92 -0.79 11.58 -29.08
N SER A 93 -1.84 11.45 -28.28
CA SER A 93 -2.06 12.28 -27.09
C SER A 93 -1.22 11.84 -25.90
N PHE A 94 -0.97 10.53 -25.74
CA PHE A 94 -0.18 9.95 -24.63
C PHE A 94 1.24 9.49 -25.06
N GLY A 95 1.54 9.36 -26.34
CA GLY A 95 2.85 9.05 -26.85
C GLY A 95 3.53 10.32 -27.33
N ARG A 96 4.85 10.43 -27.17
CA ARG A 96 5.76 11.48 -27.67
C ARG A 96 5.25 12.16 -28.96
N GLY A 97 4.09 12.81 -28.89
CA GLY A 97 3.56 13.62 -29.96
C GLY A 97 4.57 14.73 -30.28
N ASN A 98 4.70 15.04 -31.55
CA ASN A 98 5.53 16.12 -32.02
C ASN A 98 5.38 17.32 -31.10
N ALA A 99 6.49 17.89 -30.64
CA ALA A 99 6.62 18.98 -29.66
C ALA A 99 5.83 20.28 -29.97
N LYS A 100 4.93 20.23 -30.94
CA LYS A 100 4.07 21.35 -31.37
C LYS A 100 2.73 21.39 -30.62
N ASP A 101 2.26 20.26 -30.04
CA ASP A 101 1.05 20.27 -29.22
C ASP A 101 1.39 20.39 -27.73
N THR A 102 1.51 21.63 -27.28
CA THR A 102 1.82 21.97 -25.89
C THR A 102 0.70 21.56 -24.91
N GLN A 103 -0.52 21.35 -25.39
CA GLN A 103 -1.64 20.94 -24.54
C GLN A 103 -1.57 19.44 -24.27
N ALA A 104 -1.46 18.59 -25.31
CA ALA A 104 -1.33 17.14 -25.17
C ALA A 104 -0.13 16.76 -24.28
N ARG A 105 0.96 17.54 -24.34
CA ARG A 105 2.10 17.33 -23.45
C ARG A 105 1.77 17.62 -22.00
N ARG A 106 1.09 18.74 -21.71
CA ARG A 106 0.66 19.07 -20.33
C ARG A 106 -0.27 18.03 -19.75
N ASP A 107 -1.17 17.49 -20.57
CA ASP A 107 -2.11 16.45 -20.18
C ASP A 107 -1.40 15.14 -19.82
N TYR A 108 -0.41 14.77 -20.61
CA TYR A 108 0.45 13.62 -20.36
C TYR A 108 1.30 13.82 -19.10
N ASP A 109 1.94 14.97 -18.93
CA ASP A 109 2.74 15.28 -17.76
C ASP A 109 1.86 15.26 -16.48
N CYS A 110 0.66 15.84 -16.55
CA CYS A 110 -0.32 15.77 -15.45
C CYS A 110 -0.69 14.32 -15.11
N PHE A 111 -0.96 13.48 -16.10
CA PHE A 111 -1.27 12.08 -15.90
C PHE A 111 -0.11 11.32 -15.25
N LEU A 112 1.12 11.55 -15.70
CA LEU A 112 2.30 10.97 -15.08
C LEU A 112 2.41 11.39 -13.61
N ASP A 113 2.33 12.68 -13.34
CA ASP A 113 2.56 13.23 -12.00
C ASP A 113 1.49 12.84 -10.98
N TYR A 114 0.22 12.82 -11.38
CA TYR A 114 -0.90 12.62 -10.45
C TYR A 114 -1.53 11.22 -10.49
N CYS A 115 -1.25 10.42 -11.52
CA CYS A 115 -1.78 9.07 -11.63
C CYS A 115 -0.70 8.00 -11.53
N MET A 116 0.37 8.11 -12.33
CA MET A 116 1.36 7.04 -12.47
C MET A 116 2.43 7.06 -11.40
N HIS A 117 3.08 8.21 -11.18
CA HIS A 117 4.18 8.33 -10.24
C HIS A 117 3.80 7.95 -8.81
N PRO A 118 2.64 8.36 -8.26
CA PRO A 118 2.23 7.94 -6.93
C PRO A 118 2.06 6.43 -6.77
N ILE A 119 1.49 5.76 -7.78
CA ILE A 119 1.34 4.31 -7.79
C ILE A 119 2.70 3.63 -7.86
N GLN A 120 3.59 4.12 -8.72
CA GLN A 120 4.94 3.56 -8.89
C GLN A 120 5.78 3.76 -7.63
N ALA A 121 5.80 4.95 -7.06
CA ALA A 121 6.51 5.25 -5.81
C ALA A 121 6.04 4.37 -4.66
N ALA A 122 4.72 4.19 -4.51
CA ALA A 122 4.16 3.31 -3.51
C ALA A 122 4.53 1.84 -3.76
N LYS A 123 4.49 1.37 -5.00
CA LYS A 123 4.87 0.00 -5.36
C LYS A 123 6.32 -0.31 -4.98
N GLU A 124 7.22 0.64 -5.18
CA GLU A 124 8.63 0.51 -4.80
C GLU A 124 8.82 0.56 -3.28
N ALA A 125 8.16 1.51 -2.62
CA ALA A 125 8.24 1.70 -1.18
C ALA A 125 7.64 0.54 -0.36
N LEU A 126 6.63 -0.14 -0.91
CA LEU A 126 5.97 -1.27 -0.25
C LEU A 126 6.60 -2.63 -0.61
N TYR A 127 7.72 -2.64 -1.33
CA TYR A 127 8.45 -3.84 -1.66
C TYR A 127 9.53 -4.14 -0.63
N GLY A 128 9.80 -5.44 -0.41
CA GLY A 128 10.89 -5.92 0.42
C GLY A 128 11.08 -7.42 0.19
N ARG A 129 12.30 -7.93 0.37
CA ARG A 129 12.64 -9.35 0.24
C ARG A 129 12.05 -10.18 1.37
N ASP A 130 11.95 -9.56 2.52
CA ASP A 130 11.37 -10.13 3.74
C ASP A 130 10.51 -9.09 4.47
N ASP A 131 9.88 -9.50 5.55
CA ASP A 131 8.97 -8.67 6.33
C ASP A 131 9.65 -7.49 7.00
N ASP A 132 10.91 -7.65 7.40
CA ASP A 132 11.66 -6.60 8.09
C ASP A 132 12.07 -5.50 7.11
N GLU A 133 12.56 -5.87 5.94
CA GLU A 133 12.91 -4.94 4.86
C GLU A 133 11.66 -4.22 4.35
N MET A 134 10.58 -4.94 4.08
CA MET A 134 9.29 -4.37 3.64
C MET A 134 8.76 -3.36 4.66
N TYR A 135 8.78 -3.71 5.94
CA TYR A 135 8.32 -2.83 7.00
C TYR A 135 9.18 -1.55 7.08
N LYS A 136 10.52 -1.69 7.04
CA LYS A 136 11.45 -0.56 7.11
C LYS A 136 11.27 0.38 5.92
N SER A 137 11.17 -0.17 4.70
CA SER A 137 10.96 0.60 3.48
C SER A 137 9.65 1.37 3.52
N ALA A 138 8.54 0.69 3.87
CA ALA A 138 7.24 1.32 4.00
C ALA A 138 7.23 2.42 5.08
N ARG A 139 7.83 2.16 6.24
CA ARG A 139 7.89 3.15 7.33
C ARG A 139 8.68 4.38 6.92
N TYR A 140 9.84 4.20 6.28
CA TYR A 140 10.62 5.32 5.75
C TYR A 140 9.80 6.15 4.76
N TYR A 141 9.15 5.50 3.81
CA TYR A 141 8.29 6.16 2.83
C TYR A 141 7.18 6.99 3.48
N PHE A 142 6.49 6.41 4.48
CA PHE A 142 5.42 7.12 5.17
C PHE A 142 5.92 8.27 6.06
N GLN A 143 7.14 8.21 6.55
CA GLN A 143 7.74 9.29 7.33
C GLN A 143 8.25 10.44 6.45
N ALA A 144 8.90 10.13 5.33
CA ALA A 144 9.63 11.11 4.52
C ALA A 144 8.84 11.63 3.32
N ASP A 145 8.19 10.74 2.59
CA ASP A 145 7.67 11.03 1.24
C ASP A 145 6.16 10.94 1.12
N TYR A 146 5.48 10.32 2.10
CA TYR A 146 4.04 10.18 2.04
C TYR A 146 3.33 11.54 2.19
N GLY A 147 2.52 11.88 1.18
CA GLY A 147 1.90 13.20 1.06
C GLY A 147 2.58 14.11 0.03
N ARG A 148 3.81 13.77 -0.37
CA ARG A 148 4.47 14.43 -1.49
C ARG A 148 3.84 14.03 -2.84
N TRP A 149 3.32 12.81 -2.91
CA TRP A 149 2.67 12.22 -4.06
C TRP A 149 1.21 11.92 -3.72
N ASP A 150 0.38 12.94 -3.66
CA ASP A 150 -1.05 12.77 -3.47
C ASP A 150 -1.66 12.23 -4.77
N TRP A 151 -2.19 11.00 -4.73
CA TRP A 151 -2.85 10.43 -5.88
C TRP A 151 -4.14 11.22 -6.16
N ASN A 152 -4.21 11.84 -7.32
CA ASN A 152 -5.34 12.67 -7.71
C ASN A 152 -5.52 12.70 -9.23
N CYS A 153 -5.75 11.54 -9.82
CA CYS A 153 -5.93 11.36 -11.24
C CYS A 153 -7.08 12.20 -11.81
N GLU A 154 -8.07 12.52 -10.99
CA GLU A 154 -9.22 13.34 -11.43
C GLU A 154 -8.81 14.76 -11.81
N ARG A 155 -7.71 15.29 -11.25
CA ARG A 155 -7.19 16.62 -11.62
C ARG A 155 -6.75 16.70 -13.09
N CYS A 156 -6.41 15.57 -13.68
CA CYS A 156 -5.94 15.50 -15.06
C CYS A 156 -7.09 15.27 -16.05
N HIS A 157 -8.34 15.27 -15.57
CA HIS A 157 -9.48 15.11 -16.46
C HIS A 157 -9.72 16.39 -17.24
N ILE A 158 -9.44 16.35 -18.55
CA ILE A 158 -9.65 17.46 -19.47
C ILE A 158 -10.91 17.18 -20.28
N PRO A 159 -11.79 18.19 -20.48
CA PRO A 159 -12.95 18.03 -21.34
C PRO A 159 -12.54 17.51 -22.74
N GLY A 160 -13.12 16.41 -23.15
CA GLY A 160 -12.82 15.77 -24.46
C GLY A 160 -11.80 14.61 -24.41
N THR A 161 -11.15 14.35 -23.26
CA THR A 161 -10.35 13.13 -23.09
C THR A 161 -11.23 11.94 -22.70
N PRO A 162 -10.82 10.70 -23.02
CA PRO A 162 -11.52 9.51 -22.58
C PRO A 162 -11.67 9.51 -21.06
N LYS A 163 -12.86 9.18 -20.57
CA LYS A 163 -13.03 8.88 -19.14
C LYS A 163 -12.27 7.60 -18.85
N LEU A 164 -11.49 7.61 -17.78
CA LEU A 164 -10.68 6.47 -17.32
C LEU A 164 -11.29 5.90 -16.01
N PRO A 165 -12.52 5.33 -16.04
CA PRO A 165 -13.28 5.00 -14.83
C PRO A 165 -12.60 3.95 -13.95
N ASN A 166 -11.91 2.98 -14.55
CA ASN A 166 -11.23 1.93 -13.81
C ASN A 166 -9.98 2.47 -13.10
N ILE A 167 -9.22 3.34 -13.77
CA ILE A 167 -8.07 4.02 -13.16
C ILE A 167 -8.54 4.86 -11.98
N ILE A 168 -9.58 5.67 -12.17
CA ILE A 168 -10.12 6.55 -11.13
C ILE A 168 -10.61 5.73 -9.94
N SER A 169 -11.39 4.67 -10.18
CA SER A 169 -11.91 3.82 -9.11
C SER A 169 -10.80 3.10 -8.35
N LYS A 170 -9.94 2.35 -9.06
CA LYS A 170 -8.86 1.57 -8.45
C LYS A 170 -7.83 2.44 -7.75
N GLY A 171 -7.49 3.58 -8.33
CA GLY A 171 -6.56 4.51 -7.73
C GLY A 171 -7.14 5.21 -6.50
N SER A 172 -8.42 5.56 -6.50
CA SER A 172 -9.10 6.13 -5.32
C SER A 172 -9.14 5.14 -4.15
N ASP A 173 -9.45 3.87 -4.41
CA ASP A 173 -9.46 2.83 -3.39
C ASP A 173 -8.03 2.58 -2.85
N PHE A 174 -7.04 2.54 -3.73
CA PHE A 174 -5.64 2.44 -3.37
C PHE A 174 -5.19 3.61 -2.50
N ASP A 175 -5.47 4.87 -2.88
CA ASP A 175 -5.09 6.06 -2.11
C ASP A 175 -5.71 6.06 -0.71
N LYS A 176 -7.00 5.75 -0.60
CA LYS A 176 -7.67 5.63 0.70
C LYS A 176 -7.01 4.58 1.58
N PHE A 177 -6.66 3.43 0.99
CA PHE A 177 -6.03 2.36 1.74
C PHE A 177 -4.56 2.64 2.08
N MET A 178 -3.85 3.40 1.26
CA MET A 178 -2.51 3.93 1.61
C MET A 178 -2.56 4.81 2.86
N LYS A 179 -3.59 5.66 3.01
CA LYS A 179 -3.82 6.48 4.20
C LYS A 179 -4.10 5.62 5.45
N VAL A 180 -4.82 4.52 5.29
CA VAL A 180 -5.00 3.50 6.34
C VAL A 180 -3.67 2.84 6.70
N THR A 181 -2.93 2.35 5.70
CA THR A 181 -1.65 1.66 5.89
C THR A 181 -0.62 2.56 6.58
N SER A 182 -0.50 3.80 6.15
CA SER A 182 0.37 4.80 6.79
C SER A 182 0.08 4.91 8.29
N LYS A 183 -1.19 5.06 8.66
CA LYS A 183 -1.57 5.19 10.07
C LYS A 183 -1.22 3.94 10.88
N LEU A 184 -1.48 2.75 10.35
CA LEU A 184 -1.16 1.49 11.03
C LEU A 184 0.36 1.28 11.20
N VAL A 185 1.14 1.60 10.18
CA VAL A 185 2.61 1.54 10.25
C VAL A 185 3.15 2.50 11.31
N MET A 186 2.57 3.69 11.41
CA MET A 186 3.00 4.70 12.38
C MET A 186 2.52 4.42 13.82
N GLN A 187 1.56 3.52 14.03
CA GLN A 187 1.15 3.04 15.36
C GLN A 187 2.17 2.07 15.98
N VAL A 188 2.99 1.39 15.18
CA VAL A 188 3.99 0.46 15.70
C VAL A 188 5.05 1.24 16.46
N PRO A 189 5.31 0.93 17.74
CA PRO A 189 6.35 1.59 18.51
C PRO A 189 7.72 1.43 17.83
N GLY A 190 8.50 2.48 17.79
CA GLY A 190 9.84 2.48 17.21
C GLY A 190 10.27 3.90 16.82
N GLY A 191 11.56 4.19 16.88
CA GLY A 191 12.13 5.48 16.47
C GLY A 191 12.03 5.70 14.94
N ASP A 192 12.45 6.90 14.52
CA ASP A 192 12.58 7.21 13.10
C ASP A 192 13.54 6.23 12.44
N ILE A 193 13.17 5.76 11.25
CA ILE A 193 14.04 4.93 10.44
C ILE A 193 14.94 5.87 9.63
N PRO A 194 16.28 5.72 9.74
CA PRO A 194 17.17 6.50 8.91
C PRO A 194 16.89 6.23 7.42
N PRO A 195 17.15 7.21 6.55
CA PRO A 195 17.02 7.00 5.13
C PRO A 195 17.78 5.75 4.69
N PRO A 196 17.25 4.97 3.75
CA PRO A 196 17.99 3.86 3.17
C PRO A 196 19.29 4.43 2.58
N PRO A 197 20.36 3.65 2.59
CA PRO A 197 21.59 4.07 1.92
C PRO A 197 21.24 4.44 0.47
N PRO A 198 21.89 5.47 -0.10
CA PRO A 198 21.63 5.87 -1.48
C PRO A 198 21.74 4.63 -2.37
N ASN A 199 20.66 4.35 -3.12
CA ASN A 199 20.56 3.16 -3.94
C ASN A 199 21.73 3.15 -4.92
N GLU A 200 22.56 2.13 -4.89
CA GLU A 200 23.58 1.86 -5.91
C GLU A 200 22.95 1.64 -7.30
N PHE A 201 21.61 1.54 -7.38
CA PHE A 201 20.86 1.38 -8.62
C PHE A 201 20.63 2.66 -9.42
N ALA A 202 20.98 3.83 -8.88
CA ALA A 202 20.87 5.09 -9.63
C ALA A 202 21.97 5.29 -10.70
N ASN A 203 22.99 4.44 -10.74
CA ASN A 203 24.14 4.57 -11.63
C ASN A 203 24.14 3.57 -12.81
N GLY A 204 23.02 2.91 -13.08
CA GLY A 204 22.87 1.93 -14.17
C GLY A 204 22.18 2.46 -15.41
N THR A 205 22.51 3.65 -15.88
CA THR A 205 22.13 4.10 -17.24
C THR A 205 23.36 4.56 -17.99
N SER A 206 23.91 3.66 -18.74
CA SER A 206 24.69 3.98 -19.95
C SER A 206 23.97 3.39 -21.14
#